data_774da069b9d5d3b30ac2476228c7cc62
#
_entry.id   774da069b9d5d3b30ac2476228c7cc62
#
_cell.length_a   1.000
_cell.length_b   1.000
_cell.length_c   1.000
_cell.angle_alpha   90.00
_cell.angle_beta   90.00
_cell.angle_gamma   90.00
#
_symmetry.space_group_name_H-M   'P 1'
#
loop_
_entity.id
_entity.type
_entity.pdbx_description
1 polymer ?
#
loop_
_entity_poly.entity_id
_entity_poly.type
_entity_poly.pdbx_seq_one_letter_code
_entity_poly.pdbx_strand_id
1 'polypeptide(L)'
;NADGSASAQVNRTGVNGSTAAKSYNRDAAGDVNASVDKKGVNGGSVDKDYTKNANGSSSYDVTRTTASGATVTKDYTRNANGQVTGDVTRTGANGSTASTAVNGSVTPGAVSSQRSTSYSGVNGAGGTRDVQFQAGNGTVSRSVNGSGTTAGGGSYNRSSGGSATAGVGVSSKVNVTATSASGATATHTGSTSVSTQPH
;
A
#
# COMPACT_ATOMS: atom_id res chain seq x y z
N ASN A 1 17.13 -29.43 11.86
CA ASN A 1 17.25 -30.09 13.17
C ASN A 1 16.08 -31.03 13.39
N ALA A 2 16.27 -32.06 14.23
CA ALA A 2 15.21 -33.07 14.53
C ALA A 2 13.98 -32.48 15.25
N ASP A 3 14.12 -31.32 15.88
CA ASP A 3 13.06 -30.57 16.55
C ASP A 3 12.21 -29.67 15.61
N GLY A 4 12.49 -29.71 14.30
CA GLY A 4 11.82 -28.87 13.31
C GLY A 4 12.39 -27.46 13.18
N SER A 5 13.41 -27.08 13.97
CA SER A 5 14.10 -25.80 13.82
C SER A 5 15.02 -25.79 12.60
N ALA A 6 15.21 -24.64 12.00
CA ALA A 6 16.09 -24.45 10.84
C ALA A 6 16.69 -23.04 10.84
N SER A 7 17.95 -22.90 10.45
CA SER A 7 18.58 -21.60 10.25
C SER A 7 19.46 -21.60 9.01
N ALA A 8 19.54 -20.46 8.35
CA ALA A 8 20.43 -20.23 7.22
C ALA A 8 20.94 -18.79 7.23
N GLN A 9 22.21 -18.60 6.85
CA GLN A 9 22.78 -17.28 6.66
C GLN A 9 23.62 -17.27 5.39
N VAL A 10 23.48 -16.21 4.60
CA VAL A 10 24.25 -16.00 3.38
C VAL A 10 24.77 -14.57 3.37
N ASN A 11 26.10 -14.43 3.30
CA ASN A 11 26.78 -13.16 3.12
C ASN A 11 27.51 -13.17 1.76
N ARG A 12 27.37 -12.10 1.01
CA ARG A 12 28.02 -11.91 -0.29
C ARG A 12 28.60 -10.52 -0.39
N THR A 13 29.81 -10.43 -0.95
CA THR A 13 30.43 -9.17 -1.33
C THR A 13 30.74 -9.23 -2.82
N GLY A 14 30.25 -8.31 -3.58
CA GLY A 14 30.56 -8.19 -5.01
C GLY A 14 31.95 -7.59 -5.24
N VAL A 15 32.53 -7.85 -6.39
CA VAL A 15 33.85 -7.33 -6.81
C VAL A 15 33.91 -5.80 -6.82
N ASN A 16 32.76 -5.14 -6.93
CA ASN A 16 32.61 -3.69 -6.90
C ASN A 16 32.34 -3.12 -5.48
N GLY A 17 32.44 -3.94 -4.43
CA GLY A 17 32.20 -3.53 -3.05
C GLY A 17 30.72 -3.52 -2.61
N SER A 18 29.78 -3.91 -3.45
CA SER A 18 28.38 -4.11 -3.01
C SER A 18 28.29 -5.29 -2.04
N THR A 19 27.38 -5.20 -1.07
CA THR A 19 27.17 -6.25 -0.07
C THR A 19 25.72 -6.72 -0.05
N ALA A 20 25.53 -8.00 0.30
CA ALA A 20 24.23 -8.56 0.60
C ALA A 20 24.34 -9.57 1.73
N ALA A 21 23.57 -9.40 2.78
CA ALA A 21 23.37 -10.35 3.86
C ALA A 21 21.92 -10.84 3.85
N LYS A 22 21.74 -12.11 4.11
CA LYS A 22 20.41 -12.72 4.29
C LYS A 22 20.48 -13.64 5.49
N SER A 23 19.47 -13.59 6.33
CA SER A 23 19.28 -14.56 7.40
C SER A 23 17.88 -15.16 7.32
N TYR A 24 17.77 -16.37 7.81
CA TYR A 24 16.53 -17.08 8.02
C TYR A 24 16.67 -17.91 9.29
N ASN A 25 15.67 -17.84 10.14
CA ASN A 25 15.57 -18.67 11.32
C ASN A 25 14.12 -19.13 11.50
N ARG A 26 13.93 -20.40 11.75
CA ARG A 26 12.68 -21.00 12.17
C ARG A 26 12.97 -21.77 13.46
N ASP A 27 12.19 -21.51 14.50
CA ASP A 27 12.30 -22.27 15.75
C ASP A 27 11.41 -23.53 15.76
N ALA A 28 11.50 -24.29 16.83
CA ALA A 28 10.71 -25.51 17.02
C ALA A 28 9.21 -25.24 17.19
N ALA A 29 8.81 -24.03 17.62
CA ALA A 29 7.41 -23.60 17.74
C ALA A 29 6.81 -23.24 16.38
N GLY A 30 7.65 -23.07 15.37
CA GLY A 30 7.26 -22.69 14.01
C GLY A 30 7.29 -21.17 13.73
N ASP A 31 7.82 -20.37 14.67
CA ASP A 31 8.08 -18.95 14.45
C ASP A 31 9.21 -18.78 13.43
N VAL A 32 9.02 -17.85 12.52
CA VAL A 32 9.96 -17.56 11.44
C VAL A 32 10.44 -16.13 11.53
N ASN A 33 11.75 -15.92 11.47
CA ASN A 33 12.37 -14.62 11.29
C ASN A 33 13.28 -14.67 10.05
N ALA A 34 13.17 -13.69 9.18
CA ALA A 34 14.04 -13.59 8.01
C ALA A 34 14.42 -12.13 7.77
N SER A 35 15.68 -11.89 7.40
CA SER A 35 16.15 -10.56 7.05
C SER A 35 16.91 -10.56 5.72
N VAL A 36 16.94 -9.41 5.07
CA VAL A 36 17.72 -9.14 3.86
C VAL A 36 18.28 -7.73 3.92
N ASP A 37 19.59 -7.60 4.08
CA ASP A 37 20.34 -6.36 4.00
C ASP A 37 21.11 -6.31 2.69
N LYS A 38 20.97 -5.22 1.95
CA LYS A 38 21.75 -4.99 0.72
C LYS A 38 22.27 -3.56 0.70
N LYS A 39 23.51 -3.39 0.31
CA LYS A 39 24.14 -2.09 0.10
C LYS A 39 24.81 -2.06 -1.26
N GLY A 40 24.43 -1.12 -2.09
CA GLY A 40 25.05 -0.86 -3.38
C GLY A 40 26.31 0.01 -3.26
N VAL A 41 27.18 -0.04 -4.23
CA VAL A 41 28.41 0.78 -4.31
C VAL A 41 28.12 2.28 -4.33
N ASN A 42 26.97 2.68 -4.86
CA ASN A 42 26.58 4.07 -4.98
C ASN A 42 25.75 4.58 -3.76
N GLY A 43 25.82 3.87 -2.62
CA GLY A 43 25.13 4.27 -1.39
C GLY A 43 23.65 3.89 -1.31
N GLY A 44 23.06 3.32 -2.37
CA GLY A 44 21.71 2.77 -2.28
C GLY A 44 21.67 1.54 -1.37
N SER A 45 20.58 1.40 -0.59
CA SER A 45 20.41 0.27 0.33
C SER A 45 18.97 -0.28 0.30
N VAL A 46 18.86 -1.53 0.69
CA VAL A 46 17.58 -2.21 0.96
C VAL A 46 17.74 -3.03 2.21
N ASP A 47 16.87 -2.76 3.17
CA ASP A 47 16.74 -3.48 4.42
C ASP A 47 15.33 -4.07 4.48
N LYS A 48 15.19 -5.35 4.82
CA LYS A 48 13.90 -6.05 4.91
C LYS A 48 13.92 -7.00 6.07
N ASP A 49 12.90 -6.90 6.91
CA ASP A 49 12.62 -7.82 7.99
C ASP A 49 11.25 -8.46 7.81
N TYR A 50 11.18 -9.73 8.10
CA TYR A 50 9.96 -10.51 8.10
C TYR A 50 9.89 -11.37 9.34
N THR A 51 8.78 -11.29 10.04
CA THR A 51 8.46 -12.16 11.16
C THR A 51 7.12 -12.84 10.92
N LYS A 52 7.04 -14.12 11.20
CA LYS A 52 5.79 -14.87 11.23
C LYS A 52 5.76 -15.73 12.49
N ASN A 53 4.72 -15.56 13.28
CA ASN A 53 4.51 -16.32 14.52
C ASN A 53 3.63 -17.55 14.27
N ALA A 54 3.81 -18.58 15.08
CA ALA A 54 3.04 -19.82 15.02
C ALA A 54 1.54 -19.58 15.19
N ASN A 55 1.13 -18.51 15.89
CA ASN A 55 -0.26 -18.09 16.04
C ASN A 55 -0.88 -17.47 14.77
N GLY A 56 -0.13 -17.37 13.68
CA GLY A 56 -0.59 -16.82 12.40
C GLY A 56 -0.42 -15.31 12.25
N SER A 57 0.06 -14.59 13.29
CA SER A 57 0.44 -13.18 13.12
C SER A 57 1.75 -13.03 12.35
N SER A 58 1.96 -11.89 11.70
CA SER A 58 3.19 -11.61 10.96
C SER A 58 3.45 -10.11 10.86
N SER A 59 4.73 -9.74 10.71
CA SER A 59 5.16 -8.40 10.33
C SER A 59 6.08 -8.44 9.11
N TYR A 60 6.11 -7.35 8.38
CA TYR A 60 6.98 -7.15 7.22
C TYR A 60 7.40 -5.70 7.14
N ASP A 61 8.67 -5.44 7.35
CA ASP A 61 9.27 -4.12 7.37
C ASP A 61 10.26 -4.00 6.20
N VAL A 62 10.24 -2.87 5.51
CA VAL A 62 11.17 -2.58 4.41
C VAL A 62 11.61 -1.14 4.49
N THR A 63 12.89 -0.92 4.52
CA THR A 63 13.51 0.38 4.25
C THR A 63 14.35 0.28 2.99
N ARG A 64 14.12 1.17 2.05
CA ARG A 64 14.91 1.30 0.85
C ARG A 64 15.38 2.75 0.70
N THR A 65 16.67 2.92 0.46
CA THR A 65 17.27 4.20 0.10
C THR A 65 17.89 4.08 -1.28
N THR A 66 17.65 5.05 -2.13
CA THR A 66 18.33 5.14 -3.46
C THR A 66 19.66 5.85 -3.32
N ALA A 67 20.52 5.72 -4.32
CA ALA A 67 21.78 6.47 -4.40
C ALA A 67 21.58 8.00 -4.38
N SER A 68 20.42 8.48 -4.85
CA SER A 68 20.04 9.90 -4.83
C SER A 68 19.45 10.37 -3.49
N GLY A 69 19.36 9.50 -2.48
CA GLY A 69 18.82 9.84 -1.16
C GLY A 69 17.28 9.72 -1.03
N ALA A 70 16.57 9.34 -2.09
CA ALA A 70 15.14 9.06 -1.95
C ALA A 70 14.93 7.81 -1.08
N THR A 71 13.92 7.84 -0.20
CA THR A 71 13.62 6.73 0.72
C THR A 71 12.21 6.21 0.54
N VAL A 72 12.02 4.93 0.80
CA VAL A 72 10.74 4.26 0.94
C VAL A 72 10.79 3.38 2.17
N THR A 73 9.89 3.62 3.12
CA THR A 73 9.62 2.69 4.24
C THR A 73 8.27 2.04 4.05
N LYS A 74 8.15 0.80 4.45
CA LYS A 74 6.90 0.03 4.46
C LYS A 74 6.88 -0.82 5.71
N ASP A 75 5.84 -0.66 6.48
CA ASP A 75 5.60 -1.40 7.71
C ASP A 75 4.21 -2.05 7.59
N TYR A 76 4.15 -3.37 7.65
CA TYR A 76 2.90 -4.11 7.61
C TYR A 76 2.84 -5.11 8.75
N THR A 77 1.70 -5.14 9.40
CA THR A 77 1.39 -6.16 10.42
C THR A 77 0.10 -6.88 10.06
N ARG A 78 0.05 -8.15 10.36
CA ARG A 78 -1.15 -8.97 10.34
C ARG A 78 -1.29 -9.63 11.69
N ASN A 79 -2.42 -9.47 12.33
CA ASN A 79 -2.72 -10.21 13.56
C ASN A 79 -3.29 -11.61 13.27
N ALA A 80 -3.38 -12.44 14.31
CA ALA A 80 -3.90 -13.80 14.20
C ALA A 80 -5.36 -13.86 13.71
N ASN A 81 -6.14 -12.79 13.88
CA ASN A 81 -7.54 -12.69 13.45
C ASN A 81 -7.68 -12.22 11.97
N GLY A 82 -6.56 -12.09 11.24
CA GLY A 82 -6.57 -11.71 9.84
C GLY A 82 -6.71 -10.20 9.57
N GLN A 83 -6.67 -9.35 10.59
CA GLN A 83 -6.58 -7.90 10.39
C GLN A 83 -5.17 -7.53 9.91
N VAL A 84 -5.11 -6.65 8.94
CA VAL A 84 -3.87 -6.11 8.36
C VAL A 84 -3.84 -4.62 8.57
N THR A 85 -2.75 -4.12 9.11
CA THR A 85 -2.45 -2.68 9.17
C THR A 85 -1.10 -2.43 8.53
N GLY A 86 -0.88 -1.24 7.99
CA GLY A 86 0.43 -0.91 7.45
C GLY A 86 0.53 0.54 7.05
N ASP A 87 1.76 1.01 7.03
CA ASP A 87 2.15 2.34 6.61
C ASP A 87 3.22 2.27 5.53
N VAL A 88 3.10 3.14 4.54
CA VAL A 88 4.11 3.32 3.51
C VAL A 88 4.46 4.79 3.42
N THR A 89 5.69 5.13 3.76
CA THR A 89 6.21 6.48 3.59
C THR A 89 7.22 6.52 2.45
N ARG A 90 7.13 7.54 1.64
CA ARG A 90 8.08 7.83 0.57
C ARG A 90 8.57 9.26 0.69
N THR A 91 9.86 9.45 0.59
CA THR A 91 10.49 10.76 0.48
C THR A 91 11.34 10.79 -0.78
N GLY A 92 11.02 11.69 -1.68
CA GLY A 92 11.82 11.91 -2.89
C GLY A 92 13.14 12.60 -2.56
N ALA A 93 14.14 12.42 -3.41
CA ALA A 93 15.43 13.12 -3.29
C ALA A 93 15.29 14.66 -3.30
N ASN A 94 14.20 15.16 -3.86
CA ASN A 94 13.84 16.58 -3.90
C ASN A 94 13.04 17.06 -2.68
N GLY A 95 12.81 16.19 -1.67
CA GLY A 95 12.03 16.52 -0.47
C GLY A 95 10.50 16.33 -0.62
N SER A 96 9.99 15.92 -1.77
CA SER A 96 8.56 15.54 -1.88
C SER A 96 8.26 14.32 -0.99
N THR A 97 7.06 14.27 -0.42
CA THR A 97 6.66 13.17 0.47
C THR A 97 5.33 12.57 0.04
N ALA A 98 5.15 11.29 0.33
CA ALA A 98 3.86 10.63 0.29
C ALA A 98 3.77 9.63 1.43
N SER A 99 2.65 9.65 2.14
CA SER A 99 2.35 8.68 3.20
C SER A 99 1.05 7.94 2.85
N THR A 100 1.04 6.64 3.07
CA THR A 100 -0.13 5.80 2.83
C THR A 100 -0.36 4.91 4.04
N ALA A 101 -1.52 5.07 4.69
CA ALA A 101 -2.01 4.14 5.70
C ALA A 101 -2.90 3.06 5.02
N VAL A 102 -2.74 1.83 5.45
CA VAL A 102 -3.49 0.67 4.97
C VAL A 102 -4.13 -0.03 6.15
N ASN A 103 -5.44 -0.25 6.08
CA ASN A 103 -6.19 -1.07 7.01
C ASN A 103 -7.01 -2.08 6.23
N GLY A 104 -7.06 -3.32 6.69
CA GLY A 104 -7.82 -4.35 6.02
C GLY A 104 -8.14 -5.51 6.94
N SER A 105 -9.06 -6.33 6.51
CA SER A 105 -9.36 -7.60 7.17
C SER A 105 -9.66 -8.67 6.13
N VAL A 106 -9.25 -9.89 6.46
CA VAL A 106 -9.56 -11.09 5.68
C VAL A 106 -10.17 -12.08 6.66
N THR A 107 -11.45 -12.33 6.49
CA THR A 107 -12.21 -13.33 7.26
C THR A 107 -12.85 -14.33 6.29
N PRO A 108 -13.25 -15.52 6.72
CA PRO A 108 -13.99 -16.44 5.87
C PRO A 108 -15.21 -15.75 5.24
N GLY A 109 -15.26 -15.73 3.91
CA GLY A 109 -16.36 -15.14 3.14
C GLY A 109 -16.34 -13.61 3.00
N ALA A 110 -15.38 -12.88 3.59
CA ALA A 110 -15.32 -11.42 3.46
C ALA A 110 -13.89 -10.88 3.45
N VAL A 111 -13.68 -9.87 2.61
CA VAL A 111 -12.43 -9.09 2.53
C VAL A 111 -12.77 -7.62 2.56
N SER A 112 -12.07 -6.85 3.38
CA SER A 112 -12.13 -5.39 3.36
C SER A 112 -10.73 -4.79 3.30
N SER A 113 -10.62 -3.64 2.65
CA SER A 113 -9.38 -2.87 2.60
C SER A 113 -9.69 -1.38 2.48
N GLN A 114 -9.02 -0.59 3.30
CA GLN A 114 -9.02 0.87 3.23
C GLN A 114 -7.58 1.34 3.08
N ARG A 115 -7.36 2.27 2.16
CA ARG A 115 -6.08 2.90 1.94
C ARG A 115 -6.25 4.40 1.87
N SER A 116 -5.59 5.12 2.77
CA SER A 116 -5.53 6.57 2.77
C SER A 116 -4.12 7.02 2.39
N THR A 117 -4.00 7.85 1.38
CA THR A 117 -2.72 8.37 0.91
C THR A 117 -2.75 9.89 0.98
N SER A 118 -1.72 10.49 1.56
CA SER A 118 -1.42 11.91 1.45
C SER A 118 -0.12 12.11 0.70
N TYR A 119 -0.01 13.19 -0.04
CA TYR A 119 1.24 13.56 -0.72
C TYR A 119 1.47 15.08 -0.62
N SER A 120 2.74 15.46 -0.58
CA SER A 120 3.19 16.85 -0.57
C SER A 120 4.39 17.00 -1.50
N GLY A 121 4.27 17.85 -2.48
CA GLY A 121 5.34 18.22 -3.40
C GLY A 121 6.09 19.45 -2.89
N VAL A 122 7.32 19.62 -3.34
CA VAL A 122 8.21 20.74 -2.95
C VAL A 122 7.69 22.11 -3.39
N ASN A 123 6.79 22.15 -4.39
CA ASN A 123 6.24 23.39 -4.95
C ASN A 123 4.84 23.74 -4.39
N GLY A 124 4.48 23.23 -3.21
CA GLY A 124 3.17 23.46 -2.59
C GLY A 124 2.02 22.65 -3.22
N ALA A 125 2.26 21.83 -4.24
CA ALA A 125 1.28 20.86 -4.68
C ALA A 125 1.09 19.78 -3.61
N GLY A 126 -0.15 19.35 -3.39
CA GLY A 126 -0.42 18.33 -2.40
C GLY A 126 -1.82 17.76 -2.54
N GLY A 127 -2.12 16.72 -1.77
CA GLY A 127 -3.46 16.17 -1.78
C GLY A 127 -3.59 14.87 -1.04
N THR A 128 -4.80 14.35 -1.09
CA THR A 128 -5.19 13.09 -0.46
C THR A 128 -5.89 12.17 -1.44
N ARG A 129 -5.83 10.88 -1.18
CA ARG A 129 -6.59 9.86 -1.88
C ARG A 129 -6.97 8.75 -0.94
N ASP A 130 -8.26 8.49 -0.83
CA ASP A 130 -8.82 7.38 -0.06
C ASP A 130 -9.40 6.35 -1.01
N VAL A 131 -9.08 5.10 -0.78
CA VAL A 131 -9.59 3.95 -1.52
C VAL A 131 -10.17 2.97 -0.52
N GLN A 132 -11.42 2.59 -0.71
CA GLN A 132 -12.06 1.52 0.04
C GLN A 132 -12.45 0.39 -0.91
N PHE A 133 -12.26 -0.82 -0.46
CA PHE A 133 -12.66 -2.03 -1.15
C PHE A 133 -13.33 -2.97 -0.15
N GLN A 134 -14.42 -3.57 -0.56
CA GLN A 134 -15.14 -4.59 0.21
C GLN A 134 -15.62 -5.69 -0.74
N ALA A 135 -15.46 -6.92 -0.31
CA ALA A 135 -16.02 -8.08 -0.99
C ALA A 135 -16.57 -9.05 0.04
N GLY A 136 -17.78 -9.54 -0.17
CA GLY A 136 -18.46 -10.50 0.71
C GLY A 136 -19.95 -10.61 0.39
N ASN A 137 -20.56 -11.71 0.77
CA ASN A 137 -22.00 -11.95 0.59
C ASN A 137 -22.50 -11.71 -0.86
N GLY A 138 -21.70 -12.13 -1.84
CA GLY A 138 -22.05 -11.96 -3.26
C GLY A 138 -21.94 -10.53 -3.78
N THR A 139 -21.43 -9.60 -2.99
CA THR A 139 -21.25 -8.20 -3.38
C THR A 139 -19.77 -7.83 -3.37
N VAL A 140 -19.35 -7.07 -4.38
CA VAL A 140 -18.04 -6.41 -4.44
C VAL A 140 -18.28 -4.93 -4.62
N SER A 141 -17.61 -4.10 -3.82
CA SER A 141 -17.68 -2.65 -3.92
C SER A 141 -16.30 -2.01 -3.84
N ARG A 142 -16.17 -0.89 -4.51
CA ARG A 142 -14.97 -0.05 -4.44
C ARG A 142 -15.37 1.41 -4.51
N SER A 143 -14.77 2.23 -3.64
CA SER A 143 -14.85 3.69 -3.72
C SER A 143 -13.47 4.31 -3.75
N VAL A 144 -13.35 5.45 -4.41
CA VAL A 144 -12.13 6.26 -4.46
C VAL A 144 -12.52 7.71 -4.33
N ASN A 145 -11.99 8.37 -3.32
CA ASN A 145 -12.10 9.81 -3.12
C ASN A 145 -10.70 10.42 -3.16
N GLY A 146 -10.58 11.61 -3.68
CA GLY A 146 -9.31 12.31 -3.71
C GLY A 146 -9.50 13.79 -3.91
N SER A 147 -8.62 14.56 -3.29
CA SER A 147 -8.56 16.01 -3.43
C SER A 147 -7.11 16.45 -3.49
N GLY A 148 -6.87 17.61 -4.05
CA GLY A 148 -5.52 18.15 -4.05
C GLY A 148 -5.45 19.56 -4.62
N THR A 149 -4.28 20.12 -4.44
CA THR A 149 -3.87 21.41 -4.99
C THR A 149 -2.71 21.24 -5.95
N THR A 150 -2.68 22.04 -6.99
CA THR A 150 -1.54 22.13 -7.90
C THR A 150 -0.55 23.18 -7.41
N ALA A 151 0.69 23.12 -7.88
CA ALA A 151 1.72 24.12 -7.58
C ALA A 151 1.30 25.55 -8.01
N GLY A 152 0.42 25.68 -9.00
CA GLY A 152 -0.12 26.97 -9.48
C GLY A 152 -1.35 27.45 -8.73
N GLY A 153 -1.76 26.82 -7.61
CA GLY A 153 -2.90 27.25 -6.78
C GLY A 153 -4.28 26.75 -7.25
N GLY A 154 -4.36 25.99 -8.32
CA GLY A 154 -5.59 25.30 -8.70
C GLY A 154 -5.87 24.12 -7.77
N SER A 155 -7.14 23.67 -7.72
CA SER A 155 -7.54 22.53 -6.90
C SER A 155 -8.38 21.53 -7.70
N TYR A 156 -8.45 20.30 -7.21
CA TYR A 156 -9.35 19.28 -7.75
C TYR A 156 -9.96 18.45 -6.63
N ASN A 157 -11.18 17.97 -6.87
CA ASN A 157 -11.84 16.94 -6.10
C ASN A 157 -12.33 15.83 -7.04
N ARG A 158 -12.17 14.61 -6.65
CA ARG A 158 -12.66 13.45 -7.39
C ARG A 158 -13.33 12.48 -6.43
N SER A 159 -14.49 11.98 -6.78
CA SER A 159 -15.10 10.81 -6.18
C SER A 159 -15.49 9.81 -7.26
N SER A 160 -15.25 8.55 -7.03
CA SER A 160 -15.73 7.47 -7.89
C SER A 160 -16.02 6.24 -7.04
N GLY A 161 -17.05 5.51 -7.42
CA GLY A 161 -17.42 4.29 -6.74
C GLY A 161 -18.16 3.37 -7.69
N GLY A 162 -18.17 2.09 -7.36
CA GLY A 162 -18.95 1.10 -8.08
C GLY A 162 -19.16 -0.12 -7.21
N SER A 163 -20.21 -0.85 -7.51
CA SER A 163 -20.53 -2.12 -6.89
C SER A 163 -21.03 -3.12 -7.93
N ALA A 164 -20.78 -4.38 -7.67
CA ALA A 164 -21.33 -5.50 -8.38
C ALA A 164 -21.95 -6.46 -7.37
N THR A 165 -23.19 -6.88 -7.59
CA THR A 165 -23.90 -7.85 -6.75
C THR A 165 -24.35 -9.00 -7.62
N ALA A 166 -24.02 -10.23 -7.22
CA ALA A 166 -24.40 -11.44 -7.94
C ALA A 166 -25.95 -11.51 -8.07
N GLY A 167 -26.43 -11.75 -9.28
CA GLY A 167 -27.87 -11.83 -9.60
C GLY A 167 -28.63 -10.49 -9.62
N VAL A 168 -27.97 -9.36 -9.33
CA VAL A 168 -28.62 -8.04 -9.28
C VAL A 168 -28.10 -7.09 -10.35
N GLY A 169 -26.78 -6.96 -10.48
CA GLY A 169 -26.19 -6.10 -11.50
C GLY A 169 -24.95 -5.35 -11.05
N VAL A 170 -24.56 -4.38 -11.87
CA VAL A 170 -23.37 -3.54 -11.68
C VAL A 170 -23.76 -2.07 -11.72
N SER A 171 -23.19 -1.28 -10.83
CA SER A 171 -23.31 0.18 -10.83
C SER A 171 -21.97 0.88 -10.73
N SER A 172 -21.83 2.03 -11.36
CA SER A 172 -20.66 2.90 -11.16
C SER A 172 -21.03 4.37 -11.23
N LYS A 173 -20.29 5.22 -10.54
CA LYS A 173 -20.45 6.67 -10.54
C LYS A 173 -19.09 7.35 -10.46
N VAL A 174 -18.93 8.44 -11.18
CA VAL A 174 -17.73 9.30 -11.16
C VAL A 174 -18.17 10.76 -11.09
N ASN A 175 -17.56 11.52 -10.17
CA ASN A 175 -17.66 12.98 -10.11
C ASN A 175 -16.25 13.55 -10.05
N VAL A 176 -15.99 14.56 -10.85
CA VAL A 176 -14.71 15.29 -10.83
C VAL A 176 -15.05 16.79 -10.88
N THR A 177 -14.45 17.55 -9.99
CA THR A 177 -14.49 19.01 -10.00
C THR A 177 -13.05 19.52 -10.00
N ALA A 178 -12.74 20.43 -10.89
CA ALA A 178 -11.46 21.11 -10.94
C ALA A 178 -11.67 22.62 -10.93
N THR A 179 -10.86 23.32 -10.15
CA THR A 179 -10.86 24.79 -10.06
C THR A 179 -9.48 25.29 -10.42
N SER A 180 -9.40 26.21 -11.36
CA SER A 180 -8.12 26.85 -11.74
C SER A 180 -7.65 27.82 -10.65
N ALA A 181 -6.40 28.26 -10.70
CA ALA A 181 -5.87 29.31 -9.83
C ALA A 181 -6.65 30.66 -9.95
N SER A 182 -7.24 30.93 -11.10
CA SER A 182 -8.09 32.10 -11.33
C SER A 182 -9.53 31.95 -10.86
N GLY A 183 -9.90 30.80 -10.27
CA GLY A 183 -11.23 30.52 -9.72
C GLY A 183 -12.23 29.93 -10.74
N ALA A 184 -11.85 29.74 -12.01
CA ALA A 184 -12.74 29.07 -12.97
C ALA A 184 -12.90 27.57 -12.59
N THR A 185 -14.15 27.09 -12.54
CA THR A 185 -14.48 25.74 -12.11
C THR A 185 -15.12 24.93 -13.25
N ALA A 186 -14.67 23.70 -13.42
CA ALA A 186 -15.26 22.70 -14.30
C ALA A 186 -15.69 21.47 -13.49
N THR A 187 -16.86 20.91 -13.80
CA THR A 187 -17.39 19.71 -13.15
C THR A 187 -17.80 18.68 -14.20
N HIS A 188 -17.42 17.43 -13.97
CA HIS A 188 -17.85 16.28 -14.76
C HIS A 188 -18.49 15.23 -13.87
N THR A 189 -19.67 14.73 -14.29
CA THR A 189 -20.40 13.65 -13.61
C THR A 189 -20.76 12.57 -14.60
N GLY A 190 -20.49 11.33 -14.29
CA GLY A 190 -20.89 10.16 -15.07
C GLY A 190 -21.44 9.06 -14.17
N SER A 191 -22.43 8.32 -14.65
CA SER A 191 -22.96 7.13 -13.99
C SER A 191 -23.35 6.07 -14.99
N THR A 192 -23.16 4.81 -14.64
CA THR A 192 -23.58 3.65 -15.42
C THR A 192 -24.19 2.63 -14.47
N SER A 193 -25.34 2.05 -14.87
CA SER A 193 -25.94 0.92 -14.17
C SER A 193 -26.40 -0.12 -15.18
N VAL A 194 -26.20 -1.38 -14.86
CA VAL A 194 -26.69 -2.54 -15.59
C VAL A 194 -27.36 -3.45 -14.59
N SER A 195 -28.64 -3.73 -14.76
CA SER A 195 -29.39 -4.70 -13.95
C SER A 195 -29.54 -6.01 -14.71
N THR A 196 -29.38 -7.12 -14.02
CA THR A 196 -29.73 -8.45 -14.53
C THR A 196 -31.15 -8.75 -14.04
N GLN A 197 -32.12 -8.91 -14.96
CA GLN A 197 -33.41 -9.49 -14.58
C GLN A 197 -33.23 -10.98 -14.31
N PRO A 198 -33.75 -11.51 -13.20
CA PRO A 198 -33.84 -12.96 -13.03
C PRO A 198 -34.85 -13.48 -14.06
N HIS A 199 -34.45 -14.51 -14.78
CA HIS A 199 -35.33 -15.35 -15.61
C HIS A 199 -36.06 -16.33 -14.73
#